data_3d2c4b919d6c850c47100e18342f019b
#
_entry.id   3d2c4b919d6c850c47100e18342f019b
#
_cell.length_a   1.000
_cell.length_b   1.000
_cell.length_c   1.000
_cell.angle_alpha   90.00
_cell.angle_beta   90.00
_cell.angle_gamma   90.00
#
_symmetry.space_group_name_H-M   'P 1'
#
loop_
_entity.id
_entity.type
_entity.pdbx_description
1 polymer ?
#
loop_
_entity_poly.entity_id
_entity_poly.type
_entity_poly.pdbx_seq_one_letter_code
_entity_poly.pdbx_strand_id
1 'polypeptide(L)'
;MSTNIKITIAESSSIIRYGLETLLKRLPGFRIQISEITAADCLTEGLRIYKPDILIVNPSIPGNFNLQHLKDECGCPDMKCFALQYNINDPFLLRSYDDQISIYDNADELKNKLERLNTEEVPSEEGENEDQQTLSSREKEIVICVVKGMTNREIADRLYLSTHTVITHRRNIARKLQVHSASGLTVYAIVNKLIELKDLNG
;
A
#
# COMPACT_ATOMS: atom_id res chain seq x y z
N MET A 1 2.70 19.90 16.20
CA MET A 1 3.98 20.26 15.57
C MET A 1 3.99 19.59 14.18
N SER A 2 4.48 20.24 13.13
CA SER A 2 4.62 19.60 11.83
C SER A 2 5.95 18.88 11.73
N THR A 3 5.92 17.61 11.30
CA THR A 3 7.13 16.79 11.13
C THR A 3 7.79 17.14 9.79
N ASN A 4 9.09 17.45 9.81
CA ASN A 4 9.86 17.68 8.58
C ASN A 4 10.38 16.33 8.06
N ILE A 5 10.10 16.01 6.80
CA ILE A 5 10.55 14.76 6.17
C ILE A 5 11.11 15.08 4.78
N LYS A 6 12.25 14.49 4.46
CA LYS A 6 12.84 14.53 3.12
C LYS A 6 12.48 13.25 2.38
N ILE A 7 11.81 13.37 1.26
CA ILE A 7 11.40 12.23 0.43
C ILE A 7 12.05 12.35 -0.95
N THR A 8 12.69 11.29 -1.39
CA THR A 8 13.16 11.16 -2.78
C THR A 8 12.24 10.21 -3.54
N ILE A 9 11.73 10.66 -4.69
CA ILE A 9 10.91 9.83 -5.59
C ILE A 9 11.78 9.40 -6.76
N ALA A 10 12.08 8.10 -6.84
CA ALA A 10 12.82 7.50 -7.94
C ALA A 10 11.84 6.79 -8.89
N GLU A 11 11.43 7.50 -9.93
CA GLU A 11 10.42 7.06 -10.89
C GLU A 11 10.63 7.77 -12.25
N SER A 12 10.57 7.03 -13.35
CA SER A 12 10.75 7.59 -14.70
C SER A 12 9.51 8.33 -15.20
N SER A 13 8.30 7.90 -14.83
CA SER A 13 7.05 8.51 -15.24
C SER A 13 6.83 9.87 -14.57
N SER A 14 6.81 10.94 -15.37
CA SER A 14 6.53 12.31 -14.89
C SER A 14 5.13 12.44 -14.29
N ILE A 15 4.13 11.75 -14.86
CA ILE A 15 2.74 11.79 -14.36
C ILE A 15 2.67 11.26 -12.94
N ILE A 16 3.35 10.16 -12.67
CA ILE A 16 3.34 9.52 -11.36
C ILE A 16 4.13 10.34 -10.35
N ARG A 17 5.31 10.82 -10.72
CA ARG A 17 6.09 11.71 -9.84
C ARG A 17 5.29 12.94 -9.44
N TYR A 18 4.71 13.64 -10.41
CA TYR A 18 3.92 14.84 -10.16
C TYR A 18 2.66 14.56 -9.32
N GLY A 19 1.99 13.44 -9.58
CA GLY A 19 0.85 12.99 -8.78
C GLY A 19 1.23 12.73 -7.32
N LEU A 20 2.30 11.97 -7.07
CA LEU A 20 2.82 11.69 -5.74
C LEU A 20 3.27 12.98 -5.02
N GLU A 21 4.04 13.81 -5.69
CA GLU A 21 4.49 15.10 -5.15
C GLU A 21 3.30 15.95 -4.70
N THR A 22 2.27 16.04 -5.54
CA THR A 22 1.07 16.83 -5.26
C THR A 22 0.31 16.30 -4.05
N LEU A 23 0.16 14.98 -3.93
CA LEU A 23 -0.49 14.35 -2.80
C LEU A 23 0.32 14.50 -1.51
N LEU A 24 1.62 14.20 -1.55
CA LEU A 24 2.50 14.26 -0.39
C LEU A 24 2.60 15.67 0.19
N LYS A 25 2.74 16.71 -0.66
CA LYS A 25 2.81 18.10 -0.21
C LYS A 25 1.53 18.63 0.44
N ARG A 26 0.40 17.96 0.22
CA ARG A 26 -0.91 18.33 0.79
C ARG A 26 -1.25 17.58 2.08
N LEU A 27 -0.40 16.65 2.54
CA LEU A 27 -0.67 15.88 3.74
C LEU A 27 -0.63 16.78 4.98
N PRO A 28 -1.72 16.80 5.77
CA PRO A 28 -1.76 17.61 6.99
C PRO A 28 -0.83 17.04 8.06
N GLY A 29 -0.13 17.91 8.77
CA GLY A 29 0.80 17.51 9.84
C GLY A 29 2.23 17.29 9.39
N PHE A 30 2.51 17.29 8.09
CA PHE A 30 3.85 17.09 7.54
C PHE A 30 4.33 18.34 6.77
N ARG A 31 5.64 18.58 6.86
CA ARG A 31 6.37 19.49 5.98
C ARG A 31 7.34 18.64 5.15
N ILE A 32 6.96 18.32 3.92
CA ILE A 32 7.67 17.38 3.08
C ILE A 32 8.53 18.13 2.06
N GLN A 33 9.83 17.85 2.08
CA GLN A 33 10.78 18.28 1.06
C GLN A 33 10.95 17.13 0.07
N ILE A 34 10.63 17.37 -1.21
CA ILE A 34 10.69 16.35 -2.26
C ILE A 34 11.86 16.62 -3.18
N SER A 35 12.59 15.57 -3.52
CA SER A 35 13.57 15.49 -4.59
C SER A 35 13.21 14.35 -5.55
N GLU A 36 13.61 14.49 -6.80
CA GLU A 36 13.27 13.53 -7.86
C GLU A 36 14.51 12.95 -8.50
N ILE A 37 14.44 11.64 -8.78
CA ILE A 37 15.42 10.91 -9.58
C ILE A 37 14.66 10.21 -10.70
N THR A 38 15.03 10.53 -11.94
CA THR A 38 14.31 10.07 -13.13
C THR A 38 14.99 8.93 -13.86
N ALA A 39 16.29 8.71 -13.60
CA ALA A 39 17.09 7.71 -14.24
C ALA A 39 17.79 6.82 -13.20
N ALA A 40 17.84 5.52 -13.47
CA ALA A 40 18.47 4.53 -12.59
C ALA A 40 19.94 4.84 -12.32
N ASP A 41 20.66 5.26 -13.36
CA ASP A 41 22.10 5.57 -13.28
C ASP A 41 22.42 6.74 -12.33
N CYS A 42 21.44 7.58 -12.07
CA CYS A 42 21.56 8.73 -11.16
C CYS A 42 21.12 8.38 -9.71
N LEU A 43 20.71 7.14 -9.42
CA LEU A 43 20.09 6.81 -8.15
C LEU A 43 21.07 6.97 -6.99
N THR A 44 22.19 6.29 -7.02
CA THR A 44 23.19 6.31 -5.94
C THR A 44 23.72 7.73 -5.69
N GLU A 45 24.07 8.45 -6.76
CA GLU A 45 24.60 9.81 -6.66
C GLU A 45 23.53 10.79 -6.14
N GLY A 46 22.29 10.70 -6.64
CA GLY A 46 21.18 11.49 -6.16
C GLY A 46 20.90 11.27 -4.67
N LEU A 47 20.92 10.03 -4.21
CA LEU A 47 20.73 9.70 -2.80
C LEU A 47 21.86 10.23 -1.90
N ARG A 48 23.10 10.21 -2.37
CA ARG A 48 24.24 10.83 -1.66
C ARG A 48 24.07 12.33 -1.47
N ILE A 49 23.51 13.00 -2.48
CA ILE A 49 23.30 14.47 -2.45
C ILE A 49 22.09 14.81 -1.58
N TYR A 50 20.94 14.17 -1.81
CA TYR A 50 19.68 14.53 -1.18
C TYR A 50 19.55 14.03 0.26
N LYS A 51 20.18 12.91 0.60
CA LYS A 51 20.11 12.24 1.90
C LYS A 51 18.68 12.21 2.44
N PRO A 52 17.77 11.50 1.76
CA PRO A 52 16.37 11.45 2.16
C PRO A 52 16.17 10.57 3.39
N ASP A 53 15.09 10.88 4.14
CA ASP A 53 14.59 10.02 5.18
C ASP A 53 13.81 8.83 4.56
N ILE A 54 13.16 9.09 3.42
CA ILE A 54 12.37 8.09 2.70
C ILE A 54 12.71 8.11 1.21
N LEU A 55 12.96 6.93 0.66
CA LEU A 55 13.05 6.68 -0.77
C LEU A 55 11.77 5.98 -1.24
N ILE A 56 11.01 6.61 -2.13
CA ILE A 56 9.93 5.96 -2.87
C ILE A 56 10.49 5.56 -4.23
N VAL A 57 10.56 4.28 -4.51
CA VAL A 57 11.20 3.78 -5.74
C VAL A 57 10.30 2.77 -6.47
N ASN A 58 10.27 2.89 -7.78
CA ASN A 58 9.68 1.89 -8.64
C ASN A 58 10.59 0.64 -8.66
N PRO A 59 10.13 -0.54 -8.20
CA PRO A 59 10.93 -1.76 -8.19
C PRO A 59 11.39 -2.23 -9.58
N SER A 60 10.75 -1.72 -10.65
CA SER A 60 11.13 -2.01 -12.03
C SER A 60 12.29 -1.15 -12.55
N ILE A 61 12.76 -0.17 -11.78
CA ILE A 61 13.98 0.57 -12.14
C ILE A 61 15.14 -0.44 -12.17
N PRO A 62 15.85 -0.54 -13.31
CA PRO A 62 16.74 -1.66 -13.56
C PRO A 62 17.89 -1.77 -12.55
N GLY A 63 18.05 -2.94 -12.07
CA GLY A 63 19.11 -3.40 -11.19
C GLY A 63 18.51 -4.24 -10.06
N ASN A 64 19.09 -5.40 -9.80
CA ASN A 64 18.84 -6.14 -8.56
C ASN A 64 19.48 -5.33 -7.41
N PHE A 65 18.81 -4.25 -7.01
CA PHE A 65 19.27 -3.47 -5.87
C PHE A 65 19.09 -4.31 -4.61
N ASN A 66 20.20 -4.70 -4.03
CA ASN A 66 20.21 -5.00 -2.63
C ASN A 66 20.03 -3.64 -1.90
N LEU A 67 18.84 -3.38 -1.37
CA LEU A 67 18.52 -2.11 -0.71
C LEU A 67 19.49 -1.78 0.44
N GLN A 68 19.96 -2.80 1.15
CA GLN A 68 20.95 -2.59 2.20
C GLN A 68 22.26 -2.08 1.63
N HIS A 69 22.75 -2.69 0.54
CA HIS A 69 23.95 -2.24 -0.15
C HIS A 69 23.78 -0.79 -0.67
N LEU A 70 22.61 -0.45 -1.18
CA LEU A 70 22.32 0.91 -1.63
C LEU A 70 22.35 1.90 -0.47
N LYS A 71 21.74 1.57 0.68
CA LYS A 71 21.77 2.40 1.90
C LYS A 71 23.19 2.65 2.38
N ASP A 72 24.02 1.62 2.40
CA ASP A 72 25.42 1.69 2.82
C ASP A 72 26.25 2.53 1.83
N GLU A 73 26.07 2.30 0.54
CA GLU A 73 26.81 2.99 -0.52
C GLU A 73 26.50 4.49 -0.59
N CYS A 74 25.23 4.89 -0.38
CA CYS A 74 24.83 6.30 -0.38
C CYS A 74 25.01 7.00 0.98
N GLY A 75 25.42 6.25 2.02
CA GLY A 75 25.61 6.80 3.38
C GLY A 75 24.29 7.20 4.05
N CYS A 76 23.22 6.45 3.82
CA CYS A 76 21.89 6.67 4.36
C CYS A 76 21.36 5.39 5.05
N PRO A 77 21.99 4.90 6.13
CA PRO A 77 21.66 3.62 6.74
C PRO A 77 20.22 3.57 7.28
N ASP A 78 19.72 4.69 7.77
CA ASP A 78 18.38 4.80 8.38
C ASP A 78 17.27 5.11 7.36
N MET A 79 17.62 5.32 6.09
CA MET A 79 16.65 5.62 5.04
C MET A 79 15.63 4.51 4.88
N LYS A 80 14.34 4.86 4.95
CA LYS A 80 13.26 3.92 4.67
C LYS A 80 12.99 3.83 3.18
N CYS A 81 12.81 2.59 2.68
CA CYS A 81 12.60 2.34 1.26
C CYS A 81 11.17 1.85 1.03
N PHE A 82 10.39 2.62 0.28
CA PHE A 82 9.02 2.28 -0.09
C PHE A 82 8.95 1.85 -1.55
N ALA A 83 8.35 0.68 -1.78
CA ALA A 83 8.10 0.21 -3.13
C ALA A 83 6.89 0.93 -3.75
N LEU A 84 7.07 1.55 -4.89
CA LEU A 84 5.96 2.12 -5.66
C LEU A 84 5.33 1.04 -6.54
N GLN A 85 4.06 0.71 -6.29
CA GLN A 85 3.33 -0.34 -6.98
C GLN A 85 2.34 0.19 -8.01
N TYR A 86 2.47 -0.29 -9.24
CA TYR A 86 1.50 -0.08 -10.34
C TYR A 86 0.59 -1.27 -10.56
N ASN A 87 1.15 -2.48 -10.43
CA ASN A 87 0.52 -3.76 -10.67
C ASN A 87 0.85 -4.74 -9.54
N ILE A 88 0.29 -5.94 -9.62
CA ILE A 88 0.65 -7.05 -8.75
C ILE A 88 2.11 -7.42 -9.07
N ASN A 89 3.04 -6.91 -8.27
CA ASN A 89 4.44 -7.27 -8.35
C ASN A 89 4.67 -8.58 -7.60
N ASP A 90 5.79 -9.25 -7.92
CA ASP A 90 6.23 -10.44 -7.21
C ASP A 90 6.35 -10.14 -5.70
N PRO A 91 5.60 -10.86 -4.84
CA PRO A 91 5.65 -10.67 -3.40
C PRO A 91 7.06 -10.82 -2.81
N PHE A 92 7.95 -11.57 -3.47
CA PHE A 92 9.34 -11.74 -3.03
C PHE A 92 10.17 -10.47 -3.20
N LEU A 93 9.92 -9.69 -4.26
CA LEU A 93 10.62 -8.42 -4.48
C LEU A 93 10.26 -7.37 -3.42
N LEU A 94 9.05 -7.45 -2.88
CA LEU A 94 8.54 -6.45 -1.95
C LEU A 94 9.00 -6.67 -0.51
N ARG A 95 9.43 -7.88 -0.16
CA ARG A 95 9.92 -8.19 1.20
C ARG A 95 11.16 -7.42 1.63
N SER A 96 11.92 -6.90 0.68
CA SER A 96 13.12 -6.10 0.96
C SER A 96 12.83 -4.63 1.26
N TYR A 97 11.59 -4.18 1.05
CA TYR A 97 11.15 -2.81 1.28
C TYR A 97 10.52 -2.65 2.67
N ASP A 98 10.71 -1.48 3.26
CA ASP A 98 10.14 -1.16 4.57
C ASP A 98 8.60 -0.99 4.50
N ASP A 99 8.06 -0.47 3.39
CA ASP A 99 6.61 -0.37 3.13
C ASP A 99 6.34 -0.25 1.61
N GLN A 100 5.08 -0.13 1.23
CA GLN A 100 4.62 -0.06 -0.16
C GLN A 100 3.66 1.10 -0.35
N ILE A 101 3.77 1.79 -1.49
CA ILE A 101 2.82 2.80 -1.94
C ILE A 101 2.18 2.30 -3.23
N SER A 102 0.87 2.17 -3.24
CA SER A 102 0.10 1.87 -4.45
C SER A 102 -0.29 3.17 -5.16
N ILE A 103 -0.32 3.15 -6.49
CA ILE A 103 -0.89 4.26 -7.27
C ILE A 103 -2.39 4.48 -6.99
N TYR A 104 -3.02 3.57 -6.26
CA TYR A 104 -4.43 3.64 -5.84
C TYR A 104 -4.58 4.12 -4.40
N ASP A 105 -3.49 4.36 -3.67
CA ASP A 105 -3.54 4.87 -2.31
C ASP A 105 -4.09 6.31 -2.33
N ASN A 106 -4.97 6.60 -1.39
CA ASN A 106 -5.47 7.94 -1.16
C ASN A 106 -4.59 8.71 -0.16
N ALA A 107 -4.90 9.99 0.07
CA ALA A 107 -4.12 10.85 0.96
C ALA A 107 -4.07 10.33 2.41
N ASP A 108 -5.18 9.75 2.91
CA ASP A 108 -5.24 9.22 4.29
C ASP A 108 -4.38 7.96 4.43
N GLU A 109 -4.37 7.07 3.43
CA GLU A 109 -3.51 5.89 3.39
C GLU A 109 -2.03 6.28 3.35
N LEU A 110 -1.66 7.26 2.52
CA LEU A 110 -0.29 7.79 2.49
C LEU A 110 0.11 8.42 3.83
N LYS A 111 -0.79 9.20 4.43
CA LYS A 111 -0.56 9.80 5.74
C LYS A 111 -0.28 8.74 6.80
N ASN A 112 -1.12 7.72 6.90
CA ASN A 112 -0.97 6.64 7.87
C ASN A 112 0.36 5.90 7.70
N LYS A 113 0.81 5.66 6.47
CA LYS A 113 2.12 5.05 6.17
C LYS A 113 3.27 5.92 6.69
N LEU A 114 3.20 7.25 6.50
CA LEU A 114 4.23 8.16 6.98
C LEU A 114 4.20 8.33 8.52
N GLU A 115 3.03 8.28 9.15
CA GLU A 115 2.89 8.36 10.60
C GLU A 115 3.51 7.16 11.31
N ARG A 116 3.34 5.96 10.74
CA ARG A 116 3.94 4.71 11.27
C ARG A 116 5.47 4.73 11.32
N LEU A 117 6.13 5.52 10.48
CA LEU A 117 7.58 5.67 10.50
C LEU A 117 8.10 6.53 11.66
N ASN A 118 7.27 7.45 12.15
CA ASN A 118 7.64 8.38 13.22
C ASN A 118 7.38 7.81 14.63
N THR A 119 6.63 6.75 14.74
CA THR A 119 6.51 5.98 15.95
C THR A 119 7.67 5.00 15.98
N GLU A 120 8.70 5.29 16.80
CA GLU A 120 9.59 4.27 17.29
C GLU A 120 8.73 3.32 18.16
N GLU A 121 7.94 2.47 17.53
CA GLU A 121 7.38 1.36 18.26
C GLU A 121 8.53 0.41 18.55
N VAL A 122 8.98 0.43 19.81
CA VAL A 122 9.58 -0.73 20.45
C VAL A 122 8.76 -1.94 19.98
N PRO A 123 9.36 -3.01 19.45
CA PRO A 123 8.63 -4.20 19.09
C PRO A 123 7.93 -4.71 20.34
N SER A 124 6.69 -4.33 20.54
CA SER A 124 5.78 -5.08 21.38
C SER A 124 5.58 -6.40 20.66
N GLU A 125 6.07 -7.46 21.28
CA GLU A 125 5.97 -8.86 20.80
C GLU A 125 4.51 -9.37 20.77
N GLU A 126 3.56 -8.48 20.48
CA GLU A 126 2.14 -8.82 20.29
C GLU A 126 1.61 -8.09 19.07
N GLY A 127 1.95 -8.62 17.90
CA GLY A 127 1.48 -8.07 16.62
C GLY A 127 2.21 -8.68 15.45
N GLU A 128 2.31 -10.02 15.47
CA GLU A 128 2.79 -10.76 14.31
C GLU A 128 2.00 -10.37 13.06
N ASN A 129 2.74 -10.13 12.00
CA ASN A 129 2.38 -9.95 10.60
C ASN A 129 1.33 -10.93 10.02
N GLU A 130 0.25 -11.20 10.73
CA GLU A 130 -0.90 -11.97 10.21
C GLU A 130 -1.94 -11.07 9.50
N ASP A 131 -1.86 -9.74 9.64
CA ASP A 131 -2.95 -8.86 9.17
C ASP A 131 -2.88 -8.45 7.70
N GLN A 132 -1.83 -8.76 6.96
CA GLN A 132 -1.82 -8.46 5.51
C GLN A 132 -2.67 -9.44 4.67
N GLN A 133 -3.07 -10.59 5.23
CA GLN A 133 -3.96 -11.55 4.58
C GLN A 133 -5.38 -11.58 5.17
N THR A 134 -5.60 -10.95 6.31
CA THR A 134 -6.92 -10.93 6.94
C THR A 134 -7.76 -9.76 6.46
N LEU A 135 -9.02 -10.05 6.16
CA LEU A 135 -9.98 -9.01 5.78
C LEU A 135 -10.39 -8.20 7.02
N SER A 136 -10.43 -6.88 6.89
CA SER A 136 -11.02 -6.01 7.92
C SER A 136 -12.49 -6.39 8.17
N SER A 137 -13.06 -5.98 9.31
CA SER A 137 -14.47 -6.22 9.62
C SER A 137 -15.38 -5.72 8.49
N ARG A 138 -15.07 -4.57 7.90
CA ARG A 138 -15.82 -4.01 6.79
C ARG A 138 -15.70 -4.80 5.49
N GLU A 139 -14.52 -5.31 5.20
CA GLU A 139 -14.30 -6.17 4.05
C GLU A 139 -15.01 -7.52 4.20
N LYS A 140 -15.05 -8.09 5.41
CA LYS A 140 -15.84 -9.30 5.72
C LYS A 140 -17.33 -9.09 5.48
N GLU A 141 -17.91 -7.96 5.91
CA GLU A 141 -19.31 -7.60 5.62
C GLU A 141 -19.60 -7.55 4.12
N ILE A 142 -18.69 -6.94 3.35
CA ILE A 142 -18.82 -6.86 1.90
C ILE A 142 -18.71 -8.25 1.25
N VAL A 143 -17.78 -9.09 1.69
CA VAL A 143 -17.68 -10.49 1.21
C VAL A 143 -18.98 -11.23 1.43
N ILE A 144 -19.58 -11.14 2.63
CA ILE A 144 -20.87 -11.77 2.94
C ILE A 144 -21.96 -11.29 1.98
N CYS A 145 -22.03 -9.99 1.71
CA CYS A 145 -23.02 -9.44 0.78
C CYS A 145 -22.78 -9.92 -0.66
N VAL A 146 -21.53 -9.96 -1.12
CA VAL A 146 -21.19 -10.45 -2.46
C VAL A 146 -21.55 -11.92 -2.64
N VAL A 147 -21.28 -12.74 -1.65
CA VAL A 147 -21.57 -14.18 -1.67
C VAL A 147 -23.08 -14.45 -1.62
N LYS A 148 -23.85 -13.56 -1.00
CA LYS A 148 -25.32 -13.56 -1.04
C LYS A 148 -25.90 -13.03 -2.36
N GLY A 149 -25.07 -12.78 -3.37
CA GLY A 149 -25.50 -12.36 -4.70
C GLY A 149 -25.89 -10.88 -4.83
N MET A 150 -25.62 -10.03 -3.83
CA MET A 150 -25.96 -8.62 -3.86
C MET A 150 -25.15 -7.84 -4.90
N THR A 151 -25.80 -6.94 -5.60
CA THR A 151 -25.17 -5.97 -6.51
C THR A 151 -24.39 -4.91 -5.73
N ASN A 152 -23.46 -4.20 -6.36
CA ASN A 152 -22.71 -3.11 -5.72
C ASN A 152 -23.64 -2.02 -5.16
N ARG A 153 -24.77 -1.77 -5.81
CA ARG A 153 -25.75 -0.78 -5.36
C ARG A 153 -26.46 -1.25 -4.10
N GLU A 154 -26.95 -2.48 -4.06
CA GLU A 154 -27.60 -3.06 -2.88
C GLU A 154 -26.63 -3.14 -1.69
N ILE A 155 -25.35 -3.46 -1.93
CA ILE A 155 -24.32 -3.44 -0.89
C ILE A 155 -24.10 -2.01 -0.37
N ALA A 156 -24.04 -1.03 -1.26
CA ALA A 156 -23.89 0.37 -0.92
C ALA A 156 -25.05 0.86 -0.03
N ASP A 157 -26.29 0.57 -0.44
CA ASP A 157 -27.51 0.93 0.29
C ASP A 157 -27.54 0.24 1.68
N ARG A 158 -27.25 -1.06 1.73
CA ARG A 158 -27.26 -1.85 2.96
C ARG A 158 -26.20 -1.41 3.96
N LEU A 159 -25.01 -1.05 3.49
CA LEU A 159 -23.86 -0.73 4.33
C LEU A 159 -23.67 0.78 4.51
N TYR A 160 -24.57 1.60 4.01
CA TYR A 160 -24.50 3.08 4.06
C TYR A 160 -23.20 3.62 3.45
N LEU A 161 -22.81 3.10 2.28
CA LEU A 161 -21.63 3.49 1.51
C LEU A 161 -22.02 4.06 0.15
N SER A 162 -21.06 4.69 -0.53
CA SER A 162 -21.21 4.97 -1.95
C SER A 162 -20.93 3.69 -2.77
N THR A 163 -21.57 3.57 -3.94
CA THR A 163 -21.27 2.46 -4.87
C THR A 163 -19.79 2.42 -5.26
N HIS A 164 -19.16 3.59 -5.38
CA HIS A 164 -17.73 3.71 -5.67
C HIS A 164 -16.87 3.12 -4.53
N THR A 165 -17.22 3.41 -3.28
CA THR A 165 -16.56 2.85 -2.09
C THR A 165 -16.66 1.32 -2.07
N VAL A 166 -17.84 0.76 -2.40
CA VAL A 166 -18.02 -0.69 -2.50
C VAL A 166 -17.12 -1.30 -3.57
N ILE A 167 -17.02 -0.67 -4.74
CA ILE A 167 -16.14 -1.13 -5.83
C ILE A 167 -14.67 -1.14 -5.37
N THR A 168 -14.24 -0.10 -4.65
CA THR A 168 -12.90 0.00 -4.10
C THR A 168 -12.61 -1.12 -3.08
N HIS A 169 -13.52 -1.35 -2.13
CA HIS A 169 -13.39 -2.47 -1.19
C HIS A 169 -13.33 -3.83 -1.88
N ARG A 170 -14.20 -4.08 -2.88
CA ARG A 170 -14.15 -5.34 -3.64
C ARG A 170 -12.83 -5.57 -4.36
N ARG A 171 -12.23 -4.50 -4.90
CA ARG A 171 -10.90 -4.55 -5.51
C ARG A 171 -9.83 -4.90 -4.47
N ASN A 172 -9.88 -4.26 -3.30
CA ASN A 172 -8.94 -4.54 -2.21
C ASN A 172 -9.09 -5.97 -1.67
N ILE A 173 -10.32 -6.46 -1.51
CA ILE A 173 -10.61 -7.84 -1.13
C ILE A 173 -10.01 -8.82 -2.13
N ALA A 174 -10.26 -8.61 -3.44
CA ALA A 174 -9.72 -9.46 -4.49
C ALA A 174 -8.19 -9.49 -4.47
N ARG A 175 -7.55 -8.35 -4.20
CA ARG A 175 -6.10 -8.23 -4.06
C ARG A 175 -5.58 -8.97 -2.82
N LYS A 176 -6.21 -8.77 -1.65
CA LYS A 176 -5.80 -9.40 -0.38
C LYS A 176 -5.92 -10.92 -0.43
N LEU A 177 -7.01 -11.42 -0.98
CA LEU A 177 -7.30 -12.84 -1.03
C LEU A 177 -6.73 -13.54 -2.27
N GLN A 178 -6.26 -12.77 -3.26
CA GLN A 178 -5.87 -13.26 -4.59
C GLN A 178 -6.99 -14.07 -5.29
N VAL A 179 -8.22 -13.70 -5.02
CA VAL A 179 -9.44 -14.36 -5.54
C VAL A 179 -10.16 -13.41 -6.47
N HIS A 180 -10.28 -13.79 -7.74
CA HIS A 180 -10.86 -12.96 -8.79
C HIS A 180 -12.25 -13.41 -9.25
N SER A 181 -12.82 -14.45 -8.63
CA SER A 181 -14.15 -14.97 -8.97
C SER A 181 -15.09 -14.97 -7.77
N ALA A 182 -16.40 -14.83 -8.05
CA ALA A 182 -17.43 -14.94 -7.00
C ALA A 182 -17.40 -16.32 -6.32
N SER A 183 -17.16 -17.38 -7.10
CA SER A 183 -17.03 -18.74 -6.57
C SER A 183 -15.85 -18.87 -5.59
N GLY A 184 -14.71 -18.25 -5.91
CA GLY A 184 -13.55 -18.23 -5.03
C GLY A 184 -13.84 -17.49 -3.72
N LEU A 185 -14.56 -16.36 -3.78
CA LEU A 185 -15.00 -15.64 -2.58
C LEU A 185 -15.97 -16.47 -1.74
N THR A 186 -16.84 -17.25 -2.38
CA THR A 186 -17.77 -18.17 -1.69
C THR A 186 -16.99 -19.24 -0.92
N VAL A 187 -16.02 -19.87 -1.56
CA VAL A 187 -15.14 -20.87 -0.90
C VAL A 187 -14.41 -20.24 0.30
N TYR A 188 -13.82 -19.07 0.09
CA TYR A 188 -13.14 -18.33 1.18
C TYR A 188 -14.09 -18.07 2.35
N ALA A 189 -15.30 -17.57 2.08
CA ALA A 189 -16.28 -17.21 3.11
C ALA A 189 -16.73 -18.44 3.93
N ILE A 190 -16.88 -19.60 3.29
CA ILE A 190 -17.25 -20.86 3.98
C ILE A 190 -16.08 -21.36 4.83
N VAL A 191 -14.86 -21.44 4.27
CA VAL A 191 -13.67 -21.94 4.97
C VAL A 191 -13.37 -21.09 6.21
N ASN A 192 -13.52 -19.76 6.09
CA ASN A 192 -13.29 -18.81 7.19
C ASN A 192 -14.53 -18.58 8.08
N LYS A 193 -15.58 -19.42 7.94
CA LYS A 193 -16.82 -19.37 8.75
C LYS A 193 -17.51 -17.99 8.76
N LEU A 194 -17.36 -17.21 7.67
CA LEU A 194 -18.07 -15.94 7.51
C LEU A 194 -19.55 -16.15 7.15
N ILE A 195 -19.85 -17.29 6.53
CA ILE A 195 -21.21 -17.75 6.18
C ILE A 195 -21.31 -19.26 6.37
N GLU A 196 -22.54 -19.75 6.58
CA GLU A 196 -22.83 -21.17 6.57
C GLU A 196 -23.45 -21.57 5.21
N LEU A 197 -23.31 -22.85 4.83
CA LEU A 197 -23.87 -23.37 3.56
C LEU A 197 -25.38 -23.14 3.43
N LYS A 198 -26.10 -23.14 4.57
CA LYS A 198 -27.54 -22.86 4.61
C LYS A 198 -27.89 -21.41 4.20
N ASP A 199 -26.95 -20.48 4.31
CA ASP A 199 -27.16 -19.06 4.00
C ASP A 199 -27.02 -18.75 2.51
N LEU A 200 -26.64 -19.74 1.68
CA LEU A 200 -26.47 -19.62 0.23
C LEU A 200 -27.72 -19.97 -0.57
N ASN A 201 -28.76 -20.54 0.09
CA ASN A 201 -30.00 -20.99 -0.57
C ASN A 201 -31.15 -20.01 -0.32
N GLY A 202 -30.91 -18.73 -0.61
CA GLY A 202 -31.90 -17.67 -0.56
C GLY A 202 -32.12 -17.03 -1.91
#